data_77ab7a3bb84f8da6c00b5d5d9ee51b2d
#
_entry.id   77ab7a3bb84f8da6c00b5d5d9ee51b2d
#
_cell.length_a   1.000
_cell.length_b   1.000
_cell.length_c   1.000
_cell.angle_alpha   90.00
_cell.angle_beta   90.00
_cell.angle_gamma   90.00
#
_symmetry.space_group_name_H-M   'P 1'
#
loop_
_entity.id
_entity.type
_entity.pdbx_description
1 polymer ?
#
loop_
_entity_poly.entity_id
_entity_poly.type
_entity_poly.pdbx_seq_one_letter_code
_entity_poly.pdbx_strand_id
1 'polypeptide(L)'
;MAKVKSIYVCSECGFESPKWYGKCPSCGEWNTLNEELPKTEFKGNFSASLGAVEQIMSLNDITGENDERFATGIDEFDRVLGGGIVKGSLVLLSGEPGIGKSTILLQICQNLGNIGQKILYVSGEESANQIKLRADRLGVTTDNLYILPQTDLGTIIECIKSEKPDMVIIDSIQTMVYEQVSSSAGSITQVRECTNVFMHTAKGLGIPIFIVGHVNKDGAIAGPKVLEHIVDTVLYFEGERNYSYRILRGVKNRFGSTNEIGVFEMTAEGLKEVLNPSLMMISGRPKNTSGTCVACVMEGTRPILAEVQGLVCATGFGTPRRMSTGFDYNRMSMLLAVLEKRAGYFFNNMDAYVNVIGGLKLDEPAADLTVALALVSSLKDKAVDDNTIAFGEVGLAGEIRAVNNCEQRVNEAKRLGFERCIIPFHNYKSISNQLKASTDIIPVRNIREAFSALVEE
;
A
#
# COMPACT_ATOMS: atom_id res chain seq x y z
N MET A 1 48.85 19.85 -7.45
CA MET A 1 47.47 19.40 -7.75
C MET A 1 47.04 18.45 -6.62
N ALA A 2 46.15 18.89 -5.75
CA ALA A 2 45.64 18.04 -4.67
C ALA A 2 44.74 16.96 -5.28
N LYS A 3 45.02 15.68 -4.96
CA LYS A 3 44.18 14.53 -5.34
C LYS A 3 42.80 14.71 -4.67
N VAL A 4 41.76 14.92 -5.47
CA VAL A 4 40.38 14.89 -5.01
C VAL A 4 40.14 13.47 -4.49
N LYS A 5 39.89 13.33 -3.19
CA LYS A 5 39.60 12.03 -2.57
C LYS A 5 38.13 11.72 -2.89
N SER A 6 37.86 10.73 -3.73
CA SER A 6 36.50 10.20 -3.95
C SER A 6 35.98 9.52 -2.67
N ILE A 7 34.68 9.57 -2.47
CA ILE A 7 33.93 8.82 -1.47
C ILE A 7 33.02 7.82 -2.16
N TYR A 8 32.71 6.72 -1.49
CA TYR A 8 31.82 5.68 -2.00
C TYR A 8 30.51 5.73 -1.22
N VAL A 9 29.39 5.88 -1.92
CA VAL A 9 28.05 5.97 -1.34
C VAL A 9 27.23 4.74 -1.73
N CYS A 10 26.60 4.11 -0.74
CA CYS A 10 25.75 2.93 -0.99
C CYS A 10 24.43 3.34 -1.64
N SER A 11 24.09 2.71 -2.78
CA SER A 11 22.85 2.95 -3.51
C SER A 11 21.59 2.52 -2.76
N GLU A 12 21.70 1.65 -1.77
CA GLU A 12 20.54 1.15 -1.03
C GLU A 12 20.27 1.90 0.28
N CYS A 13 21.29 2.27 1.03
CA CYS A 13 21.11 2.86 2.35
C CYS A 13 21.79 4.23 2.55
N GLY A 14 22.50 4.75 1.53
CA GLY A 14 23.21 6.03 1.64
C GLY A 14 24.45 6.01 2.54
N PHE A 15 24.95 4.86 2.95
CA PHE A 15 26.17 4.75 3.76
C PHE A 15 27.38 5.29 2.98
N GLU A 16 28.13 6.23 3.58
CA GLU A 16 29.31 6.85 2.98
C GLU A 16 30.59 6.21 3.51
N SER A 17 31.53 5.91 2.61
CA SER A 17 32.83 5.33 2.96
C SER A 17 33.95 5.95 2.11
N PRO A 18 35.14 6.18 2.69
CA PRO A 18 36.33 6.59 1.94
C PRO A 18 36.93 5.46 1.09
N LYS A 19 36.40 4.24 1.22
CA LYS A 19 36.88 3.04 0.50
C LYS A 19 35.71 2.28 -0.09
N TRP A 20 35.91 1.70 -1.25
CA TRP A 20 34.94 0.77 -1.84
C TRP A 20 34.95 -0.57 -1.08
N TYR A 21 33.77 -1.07 -0.78
CA TYR A 21 33.54 -2.42 -0.24
C TYR A 21 32.63 -3.18 -1.18
N GLY A 22 32.91 -4.45 -1.45
CA GLY A 22 32.04 -5.30 -2.26
C GLY A 22 30.66 -5.54 -1.60
N LYS A 23 30.61 -5.41 -0.27
CA LYS A 23 29.37 -5.52 0.53
C LYS A 23 29.25 -4.28 1.42
N CYS A 24 28.10 -3.62 1.39
CA CYS A 24 27.85 -2.46 2.24
C CYS A 24 27.90 -2.83 3.73
N PRO A 25 28.72 -2.16 4.57
CA PRO A 25 28.80 -2.47 6.00
C PRO A 25 27.53 -2.13 6.78
N SER A 26 26.68 -1.23 6.24
CA SER A 26 25.47 -0.76 6.92
C SER A 26 24.25 -1.63 6.59
N CYS A 27 23.92 -1.84 5.31
CA CYS A 27 22.72 -2.61 4.91
C CYS A 27 23.02 -4.06 4.51
N GLY A 28 24.30 -4.41 4.31
CA GLY A 28 24.68 -5.78 3.97
C GLY A 28 24.47 -6.17 2.50
N GLU A 29 24.05 -5.25 1.62
CA GLU A 29 23.86 -5.51 0.20
C GLU A 29 25.18 -5.51 -0.57
N TRP A 30 25.25 -6.32 -1.66
CA TRP A 30 26.44 -6.47 -2.47
C TRP A 30 26.45 -5.52 -3.66
N ASN A 31 27.65 -4.98 -4.00
CA ASN A 31 27.89 -4.13 -5.19
C ASN A 31 27.05 -2.84 -5.23
N THR A 32 26.71 -2.29 -4.07
CA THR A 32 25.87 -1.10 -3.94
C THR A 32 26.66 0.19 -3.67
N LEU A 33 28.00 0.13 -3.56
CA LEU A 33 28.83 1.30 -3.30
C LEU A 33 29.32 1.93 -4.63
N ASN A 34 28.78 3.13 -4.93
CA ASN A 34 29.15 3.94 -6.10
C ASN A 34 30.13 5.04 -5.71
N GLU A 35 31.08 5.34 -6.60
CA GLU A 35 32.05 6.41 -6.39
C GLU A 35 31.42 7.77 -6.62
N GLU A 36 31.49 8.66 -5.62
CA GLU A 36 31.02 10.05 -5.70
C GLU A 36 32.16 11.01 -5.32
N LEU A 37 32.10 12.23 -5.84
CA LEU A 37 33.06 13.27 -5.48
C LEU A 37 32.77 13.76 -4.04
N PRO A 38 33.80 14.00 -3.20
CA PRO A 38 33.59 14.44 -1.83
C PRO A 38 32.93 15.82 -1.80
N LYS A 39 32.02 15.99 -0.85
CA LYS A 39 31.40 17.29 -0.54
C LYS A 39 32.51 18.28 -0.22
N THR A 40 32.69 19.30 -1.05
CA THR A 40 33.41 20.50 -0.66
C THR A 40 32.57 21.16 0.42
N GLU A 41 33.09 21.29 1.64
CA GLU A 41 32.48 22.11 2.67
C GLU A 41 32.48 23.56 2.19
N PHE A 42 31.46 23.96 1.46
CA PHE A 42 31.13 25.36 1.30
C PHE A 42 30.60 25.83 2.65
N LYS A 43 31.45 26.60 3.37
CA LYS A 43 31.03 27.47 4.45
C LYS A 43 30.19 28.62 3.83
N GLY A 44 29.07 28.29 3.25
CA GLY A 44 28.01 29.25 3.00
C GLY A 44 27.31 29.46 4.34
N ASN A 45 27.37 30.68 4.84
CA ASN A 45 26.57 31.16 5.96
C ASN A 45 25.08 30.92 5.60
N PHE A 46 24.56 29.73 5.87
CA PHE A 46 23.14 29.53 6.10
C PHE A 46 22.83 30.05 7.52
N SER A 47 23.09 31.36 7.72
CA SER A 47 22.42 32.18 8.72
C SER A 47 21.03 32.52 8.14
N ALA A 48 20.30 31.51 7.66
CA ALA A 48 18.86 31.59 7.65
C ALA A 48 18.51 31.79 9.13
N SER A 49 17.90 32.89 9.46
CA SER A 49 17.18 33.08 10.69
C SER A 49 16.34 31.81 10.96
N LEU A 50 16.95 30.87 11.67
CA LEU A 50 16.20 29.90 12.44
C LEU A 50 15.31 30.75 13.31
N GLY A 51 14.03 30.78 12.99
CA GLY A 51 13.02 31.42 13.82
C GLY A 51 13.27 31.08 15.27
N ALA A 52 12.87 31.96 16.14
CA ALA A 52 13.06 31.99 17.59
C ALA A 52 13.43 30.62 18.16
N VAL A 53 14.50 30.56 18.94
CA VAL A 53 14.90 29.38 19.70
C VAL A 53 13.62 28.76 20.24
N GLU A 54 13.26 27.57 19.74
CA GLU A 54 12.08 26.85 20.22
C GLU A 54 12.27 26.72 21.74
N GLN A 55 11.41 27.35 22.52
CA GLN A 55 11.48 27.28 23.97
C GLN A 55 11.15 25.81 24.37
N ILE A 56 11.90 25.29 25.31
CA ILE A 56 11.57 24.02 25.96
C ILE A 56 10.19 24.20 26.61
N MET A 57 9.19 23.45 26.12
CA MET A 57 7.84 23.50 26.63
C MET A 57 7.51 22.18 27.34
N SER A 58 6.71 22.25 28.41
CA SER A 58 6.14 21.04 29.02
C SER A 58 5.13 20.41 28.05
N LEU A 59 5.04 19.08 28.03
CA LEU A 59 4.06 18.36 27.23
C LEU A 59 2.62 18.84 27.51
N ASN A 60 2.34 19.25 28.76
CA ASN A 60 1.02 19.73 29.19
C ASN A 60 0.74 21.18 28.73
N ASP A 61 1.76 21.93 28.34
CA ASP A 61 1.63 23.31 27.84
C ASP A 61 1.45 23.33 26.31
N ILE A 62 1.61 22.17 25.66
CA ILE A 62 1.36 22.02 24.22
C ILE A 62 -0.14 21.85 24.05
N THR A 63 -0.83 22.94 23.70
CA THR A 63 -2.22 22.87 23.28
C THR A 63 -2.26 22.17 21.94
N GLY A 64 -3.11 21.10 21.82
CA GLY A 64 -3.21 20.25 20.62
C GLY A 64 -3.77 20.95 19.37
N GLU A 65 -3.60 22.27 19.23
CA GLU A 65 -4.03 23.06 18.08
C GLU A 65 -3.32 22.70 16.76
N ASN A 66 -2.25 21.88 16.82
CA ASN A 66 -1.48 21.48 15.65
C ASN A 66 -2.01 20.22 14.94
N ASP A 67 -3.07 19.60 15.44
CA ASP A 67 -3.72 18.43 14.80
C ASP A 67 -4.87 18.83 13.85
N GLU A 68 -4.92 20.11 13.41
CA GLU A 68 -5.88 20.51 12.39
C GLU A 68 -5.65 19.71 11.12
N ARG A 69 -6.60 18.81 10.85
CA ARG A 69 -6.66 18.03 9.61
C ARG A 69 -7.67 18.65 8.69
N PHE A 70 -7.39 18.66 7.43
CA PHE A 70 -8.37 19.01 6.42
C PHE A 70 -8.57 17.85 5.45
N ALA A 71 -9.83 17.57 5.13
CA ALA A 71 -10.22 16.48 4.25
C ALA A 71 -9.78 16.79 2.82
N THR A 72 -9.31 15.77 2.11
CA THR A 72 -9.00 15.87 0.68
C THR A 72 -10.26 15.88 -0.21
N GLY A 73 -11.42 15.55 0.38
CA GLY A 73 -12.67 15.33 -0.33
C GLY A 73 -12.72 13.99 -1.06
N ILE A 74 -11.84 13.06 -0.68
CA ILE A 74 -11.78 11.68 -1.15
C ILE A 74 -11.67 10.78 0.09
N ASP A 75 -12.77 10.16 0.50
CA ASP A 75 -12.88 9.44 1.77
C ASP A 75 -11.91 8.26 1.89
N GLU A 76 -11.71 7.51 0.82
CA GLU A 76 -10.76 6.40 0.77
C GLU A 76 -9.30 6.88 0.87
N PHE A 77 -8.98 8.09 0.41
CA PHE A 77 -7.66 8.69 0.57
C PHE A 77 -7.46 9.23 2.00
N ASP A 78 -8.46 9.92 2.53
CA ASP A 78 -8.46 10.44 3.90
C ASP A 78 -8.37 9.33 4.93
N ARG A 79 -9.01 8.19 4.70
CA ARG A 79 -8.89 6.97 5.52
C ARG A 79 -7.43 6.54 5.67
N VAL A 80 -6.69 6.45 4.57
CA VAL A 80 -5.28 6.01 4.59
C VAL A 80 -4.38 7.05 5.25
N LEU A 81 -4.72 8.34 5.12
CA LEU A 81 -4.04 9.41 5.85
C LEU A 81 -4.34 9.42 7.36
N GLY A 82 -5.37 8.68 7.80
CA GLY A 82 -5.81 8.66 9.20
C GLY A 82 -6.78 9.81 9.54
N GLY A 83 -7.56 10.26 8.56
CA GLY A 83 -8.62 11.27 8.70
C GLY A 83 -8.33 12.62 8.04
N GLY A 84 -7.39 12.66 7.09
CA GLY A 84 -7.07 13.87 6.31
C GLY A 84 -5.64 14.34 6.40
N ILE A 85 -5.34 15.43 5.74
CA ILE A 85 -4.00 16.05 5.64
C ILE A 85 -3.69 16.81 6.93
N VAL A 86 -2.54 16.54 7.55
CA VAL A 86 -2.05 17.24 8.73
C VAL A 86 -1.20 18.43 8.29
N LYS A 87 -1.42 19.62 8.89
CA LYS A 87 -0.62 20.83 8.63
C LYS A 87 0.86 20.57 8.91
N GLY A 88 1.73 21.07 8.03
CA GLY A 88 3.18 20.91 8.15
C GLY A 88 3.69 19.48 7.95
N SER A 89 2.86 18.55 7.50
CA SER A 89 3.26 17.18 7.21
C SER A 89 3.98 17.05 5.87
N LEU A 90 4.91 16.09 5.79
CA LEU A 90 5.56 15.68 4.55
C LEU A 90 5.08 14.27 4.18
N VAL A 91 4.34 14.16 3.07
CA VAL A 91 3.72 12.93 2.60
C VAL A 91 4.40 12.46 1.32
N LEU A 92 4.91 11.23 1.30
CA LEU A 92 5.41 10.57 0.10
C LEU A 92 4.32 9.70 -0.51
N LEU A 93 3.94 10.00 -1.75
CA LEU A 93 3.08 9.17 -2.58
C LEU A 93 3.93 8.41 -3.59
N SER A 94 4.07 7.11 -3.41
CA SER A 94 4.92 6.25 -4.21
C SER A 94 4.14 5.20 -4.99
N GLY A 95 4.74 4.58 -5.99
CA GLY A 95 4.14 3.52 -6.80
C GLY A 95 4.70 3.50 -8.23
N GLU A 96 4.34 2.47 -9.00
CA GLU A 96 4.78 2.32 -10.39
C GLU A 96 4.40 3.53 -11.26
N PRO A 97 5.19 3.83 -12.32
CA PRO A 97 4.80 4.83 -13.32
C PRO A 97 3.46 4.47 -13.98
N GLY A 98 2.57 5.46 -14.13
CA GLY A 98 1.25 5.28 -14.75
C GLY A 98 0.18 4.65 -13.84
N ILE A 99 0.46 4.40 -12.55
CA ILE A 99 -0.50 3.80 -11.62
C ILE A 99 -1.66 4.75 -11.23
N GLY A 100 -1.50 6.07 -11.39
CA GLY A 100 -2.53 7.06 -11.07
C GLY A 100 -2.13 8.11 -10.02
N LYS A 101 -0.86 8.19 -9.60
CA LYS A 101 -0.39 9.15 -8.57
C LYS A 101 -0.74 10.61 -8.89
N SER A 102 -0.31 11.09 -10.03
CA SER A 102 -0.57 12.48 -10.46
C SER A 102 -2.07 12.71 -10.76
N THR A 103 -2.82 11.65 -11.13
CA THR A 103 -4.28 11.72 -11.33
C THR A 103 -5.01 12.01 -10.03
N ILE A 104 -4.75 11.21 -8.98
CA ILE A 104 -5.41 11.42 -7.68
C ILE A 104 -5.03 12.77 -7.06
N LEU A 105 -3.77 13.20 -7.21
CA LEU A 105 -3.33 14.49 -6.69
C LEU A 105 -4.03 15.66 -7.40
N LEU A 106 -4.24 15.60 -8.72
CA LEU A 106 -5.01 16.64 -9.44
C LEU A 106 -6.49 16.65 -9.01
N GLN A 107 -7.09 15.49 -8.73
CA GLN A 107 -8.46 15.42 -8.20
C GLN A 107 -8.54 16.02 -6.78
N ILE A 108 -7.54 15.77 -5.93
CA ILE A 108 -7.42 16.42 -4.61
C ILE A 108 -7.28 17.94 -4.78
N CYS A 109 -6.46 18.40 -5.74
CA CYS A 109 -6.34 19.83 -6.03
C CYS A 109 -7.68 20.46 -6.40
N GLN A 110 -8.51 19.78 -7.20
CA GLN A 110 -9.85 20.26 -7.54
C GLN A 110 -10.72 20.43 -6.29
N ASN A 111 -10.74 19.39 -5.44
CA ASN A 111 -11.59 19.40 -4.24
C ASN A 111 -11.15 20.52 -3.27
N LEU A 112 -9.86 20.60 -2.97
CA LEU A 112 -9.30 21.61 -2.06
C LEU A 112 -9.43 23.04 -2.65
N GLY A 113 -9.18 23.19 -3.94
CA GLY A 113 -9.33 24.49 -4.61
C GLY A 113 -10.77 24.98 -4.61
N ASN A 114 -11.77 24.10 -4.69
CA ASN A 114 -13.18 24.46 -4.61
C ASN A 114 -13.61 25.00 -3.24
N ILE A 115 -12.90 24.61 -2.17
CA ILE A 115 -13.13 25.15 -0.82
C ILE A 115 -12.23 26.35 -0.52
N GLY A 116 -11.54 26.90 -1.55
CA GLY A 116 -10.74 28.12 -1.44
C GLY A 116 -9.30 27.93 -0.99
N GLN A 117 -8.80 26.68 -0.90
CA GLN A 117 -7.40 26.42 -0.57
C GLN A 117 -6.51 26.73 -1.79
N LYS A 118 -5.38 27.42 -1.56
CA LYS A 118 -4.37 27.75 -2.57
C LYS A 118 -3.37 26.59 -2.69
N ILE A 119 -3.29 25.97 -3.86
CA ILE A 119 -2.41 24.82 -4.09
C ILE A 119 -1.31 25.19 -5.08
N LEU A 120 -0.06 24.88 -4.73
CA LEU A 120 1.09 25.00 -5.62
C LEU A 120 1.53 23.60 -6.11
N TYR A 121 1.38 23.36 -7.40
CA TYR A 121 1.84 22.12 -8.05
C TYR A 121 3.16 22.40 -8.78
N VAL A 122 4.24 21.86 -8.25
CA VAL A 122 5.59 21.94 -8.83
C VAL A 122 5.82 20.70 -9.68
N SER A 123 6.12 20.90 -10.94
CA SER A 123 6.42 19.82 -11.88
C SER A 123 7.84 19.89 -12.42
N GLY A 124 8.58 18.80 -12.26
CA GLY A 124 9.91 18.67 -12.86
C GLY A 124 9.94 17.79 -14.11
N GLU A 125 8.83 17.15 -14.46
CA GLU A 125 8.76 16.22 -15.60
C GLU A 125 7.86 16.75 -16.71
N GLU A 126 6.75 17.39 -16.38
CA GLU A 126 5.75 17.83 -17.33
C GLU A 126 5.69 19.36 -17.43
N SER A 127 5.50 19.84 -18.65
CA SER A 127 5.20 21.26 -18.89
C SER A 127 3.83 21.66 -18.39
N ALA A 128 3.61 22.94 -18.13
CA ALA A 128 2.31 23.48 -17.71
C ALA A 128 1.17 23.09 -18.70
N ASN A 129 1.45 23.06 -20.00
CA ASN A 129 0.46 22.66 -21.01
C ASN A 129 0.06 21.17 -20.90
N GLN A 130 1.00 20.29 -20.60
CA GLN A 130 0.71 18.86 -20.43
C GLN A 130 -0.13 18.61 -19.17
N ILE A 131 0.19 19.30 -18.09
CA ILE A 131 -0.60 19.26 -16.85
C ILE A 131 -2.01 19.81 -17.12
N LYS A 132 -2.14 20.93 -17.85
CA LYS A 132 -3.43 21.52 -18.23
C LYS A 132 -4.29 20.54 -19.03
N LEU A 133 -3.73 19.87 -20.05
CA LEU A 133 -4.45 18.86 -20.84
C LEU A 133 -4.96 17.69 -19.96
N ARG A 134 -4.14 17.27 -18.99
CA ARG A 134 -4.55 16.24 -18.02
C ARG A 134 -5.64 16.76 -17.08
N ALA A 135 -5.48 17.96 -16.56
CA ALA A 135 -6.45 18.62 -15.69
C ALA A 135 -7.82 18.76 -16.38
N ASP A 136 -7.84 19.20 -17.64
CA ASP A 136 -9.06 19.33 -18.43
C ASP A 136 -9.79 17.99 -18.61
N ARG A 137 -9.03 16.91 -18.89
CA ARG A 137 -9.60 15.55 -18.99
C ARG A 137 -10.21 15.06 -17.67
N LEU A 138 -9.66 15.49 -16.54
CA LEU A 138 -10.11 15.12 -15.20
C LEU A 138 -11.19 16.06 -14.66
N GLY A 139 -11.58 17.09 -15.42
CA GLY A 139 -12.54 18.09 -14.98
C GLY A 139 -12.02 19.03 -13.89
N VAL A 140 -10.70 19.22 -13.82
CA VAL A 140 -10.07 20.15 -12.86
C VAL A 140 -10.20 21.58 -13.42
N THR A 141 -11.04 22.38 -12.77
CA THR A 141 -11.40 23.74 -13.23
C THR A 141 -11.18 24.82 -12.18
N THR A 142 -10.64 24.46 -11.00
CA THR A 142 -10.42 25.42 -9.92
C THR A 142 -9.39 26.49 -10.29
N ASP A 143 -9.66 27.75 -9.91
CA ASP A 143 -8.74 28.88 -10.09
C ASP A 143 -7.64 28.92 -9.00
N ASN A 144 -7.72 28.07 -7.98
CA ASN A 144 -6.80 28.05 -6.85
C ASN A 144 -5.62 27.06 -7.02
N LEU A 145 -5.47 26.46 -8.21
CA LEU A 145 -4.35 25.58 -8.56
C LEU A 145 -3.32 26.33 -9.40
N TYR A 146 -2.14 26.53 -8.86
CA TYR A 146 -1.02 27.22 -9.48
C TYR A 146 0.05 26.21 -9.89
N ILE A 147 0.52 26.28 -11.15
CA ILE A 147 1.51 25.36 -11.72
C ILE A 147 2.86 26.06 -11.81
N LEU A 148 3.90 25.44 -11.25
CA LEU A 148 5.28 25.88 -11.35
C LEU A 148 6.14 24.80 -12.03
N PRO A 149 6.47 24.91 -13.33
CA PRO A 149 7.41 24.00 -14.00
C PRO A 149 8.84 24.41 -13.62
N GLN A 150 9.37 23.81 -12.57
CA GLN A 150 10.69 24.13 -12.01
C GLN A 150 11.32 22.91 -11.34
N THR A 151 12.65 22.79 -11.43
CA THR A 151 13.43 21.71 -10.82
C THR A 151 14.44 22.24 -9.79
N ASP A 152 14.81 23.52 -9.84
CA ASP A 152 15.73 24.12 -8.87
C ASP A 152 15.05 24.30 -7.53
N LEU A 153 15.59 23.62 -6.50
CA LEU A 153 15.07 23.63 -5.14
C LEU A 153 15.05 25.03 -4.51
N GLY A 154 16.08 25.84 -4.78
CA GLY A 154 16.18 27.20 -4.23
C GLY A 154 15.01 28.08 -4.67
N THR A 155 14.76 28.12 -5.96
CA THR A 155 13.65 28.84 -6.59
C THR A 155 12.29 28.35 -6.09
N ILE A 156 12.13 27.03 -5.94
CA ILE A 156 10.89 26.43 -5.42
C ILE A 156 10.60 26.89 -3.99
N ILE A 157 11.62 26.86 -3.11
CA ILE A 157 11.48 27.28 -1.71
C ILE A 157 11.17 28.78 -1.59
N GLU A 158 11.79 29.62 -2.41
CA GLU A 158 11.48 31.05 -2.45
C GLU A 158 10.03 31.29 -2.89
N CYS A 159 9.56 30.58 -3.90
CA CYS A 159 8.16 30.64 -4.34
C CYS A 159 7.19 30.20 -3.23
N ILE A 160 7.47 29.10 -2.52
CA ILE A 160 6.63 28.65 -1.39
C ILE A 160 6.56 29.72 -0.29
N LYS A 161 7.69 30.36 0.05
CA LYS A 161 7.75 31.41 1.09
C LYS A 161 7.00 32.68 0.70
N SER A 162 7.06 33.08 -0.58
CA SER A 162 6.40 34.28 -1.09
C SER A 162 4.91 34.09 -1.27
N GLU A 163 4.51 32.97 -1.88
CA GLU A 163 3.12 32.69 -2.25
C GLU A 163 2.28 32.12 -1.12
N LYS A 164 2.92 31.51 -0.11
CA LYS A 164 2.31 30.90 1.09
C LYS A 164 1.08 30.03 0.73
N PRO A 165 1.26 29.01 -0.10
CA PRO A 165 0.15 28.12 -0.45
C PRO A 165 -0.32 27.32 0.78
N ASP A 166 -1.56 26.84 0.75
CA ASP A 166 -2.11 25.97 1.80
C ASP A 166 -1.62 24.52 1.63
N MET A 167 -1.22 24.13 0.42
CA MET A 167 -0.63 22.82 0.10
C MET A 167 0.36 22.92 -1.05
N VAL A 168 1.41 22.09 -1.03
CA VAL A 168 2.40 21.99 -2.11
C VAL A 168 2.46 20.54 -2.60
N ILE A 169 2.57 20.35 -3.91
CA ILE A 169 2.83 19.07 -4.56
C ILE A 169 4.14 19.16 -5.34
N ILE A 170 5.02 18.18 -5.16
CA ILE A 170 6.30 18.03 -5.87
C ILE A 170 6.23 16.78 -6.75
N ASP A 171 6.15 16.93 -8.07
CA ASP A 171 6.01 15.83 -9.05
C ASP A 171 7.11 15.91 -10.12
N SER A 172 8.20 15.12 -10.01
CA SER A 172 8.57 14.17 -8.97
C SER A 172 9.83 14.62 -8.21
N ILE A 173 10.08 14.01 -7.06
CA ILE A 173 11.29 14.31 -6.26
C ILE A 173 12.57 13.94 -7.01
N GLN A 174 12.52 12.97 -7.93
CA GLN A 174 13.66 12.51 -8.68
C GLN A 174 14.23 13.57 -9.66
N THR A 175 13.41 14.52 -10.05
CA THR A 175 13.83 15.61 -10.97
C THR A 175 14.33 16.84 -10.25
N MET A 176 14.16 16.93 -8.93
CA MET A 176 14.58 18.09 -8.15
C MET A 176 16.10 18.17 -8.00
N VAL A 177 16.63 19.37 -8.11
CA VAL A 177 18.06 19.66 -8.04
C VAL A 177 18.32 20.66 -6.92
N TYR A 178 19.25 20.30 -6.04
CA TYR A 178 19.79 21.18 -5.02
C TYR A 178 21.22 21.52 -5.42
N GLU A 179 21.48 22.76 -5.85
CA GLU A 179 22.79 23.18 -6.41
C GLU A 179 23.96 22.99 -5.43
N GLN A 180 23.69 22.98 -4.11
CA GLN A 180 24.73 22.75 -3.10
C GLN A 180 25.23 21.31 -3.05
N VAL A 181 24.58 20.40 -3.76
CA VAL A 181 24.90 18.98 -3.81
C VAL A 181 25.45 18.65 -5.20
N SER A 182 26.68 18.17 -5.28
CA SER A 182 27.40 17.96 -6.54
C SER A 182 26.96 16.72 -7.34
N SER A 183 26.06 15.90 -6.78
CA SER A 183 25.55 14.70 -7.45
C SER A 183 24.45 15.03 -8.46
N SER A 184 24.25 14.18 -9.47
CA SER A 184 23.25 14.37 -10.52
C SER A 184 21.81 14.28 -9.98
N ALA A 185 20.86 14.91 -10.69
CA ALA A 185 19.43 14.75 -10.43
C ALA A 185 19.04 13.27 -10.37
N GLY A 186 18.13 12.90 -9.47
CA GLY A 186 17.69 11.51 -9.29
C GLY A 186 18.65 10.61 -8.51
N SER A 187 19.88 11.08 -8.20
CA SER A 187 20.75 10.34 -7.30
C SER A 187 20.19 10.31 -5.88
N ILE A 188 20.56 9.28 -5.12
CA ILE A 188 20.10 9.11 -3.73
C ILE A 188 20.42 10.32 -2.87
N THR A 189 21.61 10.86 -3.03
CA THR A 189 22.07 12.04 -2.28
C THR A 189 21.21 13.26 -2.60
N GLN A 190 20.94 13.53 -3.90
CA GLN A 190 20.07 14.65 -4.30
C GLN A 190 18.65 14.48 -3.74
N VAL A 191 18.05 13.31 -3.96
CA VAL A 191 16.69 13.01 -3.51
C VAL A 191 16.57 13.15 -1.99
N ARG A 192 17.56 12.64 -1.23
CA ARG A 192 17.60 12.76 0.24
C ARG A 192 17.72 14.22 0.71
N GLU A 193 18.65 14.97 0.15
CA GLU A 193 18.88 16.36 0.57
C GLU A 193 17.69 17.26 0.18
N CYS A 194 17.13 17.11 -1.03
CA CYS A 194 15.92 17.83 -1.43
C CYS A 194 14.75 17.51 -0.48
N THR A 195 14.57 16.24 -0.12
CA THR A 195 13.51 15.84 0.80
C THR A 195 13.70 16.41 2.20
N ASN A 196 14.94 16.48 2.71
CA ASN A 196 15.26 17.12 3.99
C ASN A 196 14.88 18.62 3.98
N VAL A 197 15.19 19.33 2.91
CA VAL A 197 14.82 20.75 2.77
C VAL A 197 13.30 20.92 2.72
N PHE A 198 12.57 20.08 1.98
CA PHE A 198 11.11 20.13 1.97
C PHE A 198 10.52 19.80 3.35
N MET A 199 11.09 18.83 4.10
CA MET A 199 10.65 18.52 5.46
C MET A 199 10.78 19.72 6.40
N HIS A 200 11.95 20.39 6.37
CA HIS A 200 12.15 21.59 7.19
C HIS A 200 11.22 22.74 6.77
N THR A 201 10.98 22.90 5.48
CA THR A 201 10.05 23.92 4.95
C THR A 201 8.61 23.62 5.37
N ALA A 202 8.15 22.37 5.22
CA ALA A 202 6.81 21.98 5.64
C ALA A 202 6.57 22.27 7.12
N LYS A 203 7.47 21.82 8.00
CA LYS A 203 7.36 22.03 9.46
C LYS A 203 7.51 23.49 9.85
N GLY A 204 8.46 24.19 9.24
CA GLY A 204 8.73 25.61 9.59
C GLY A 204 7.64 26.58 9.16
N LEU A 205 6.92 26.28 8.08
CA LEU A 205 5.83 27.13 7.57
C LEU A 205 4.43 26.60 7.92
N GLY A 206 4.32 25.37 8.46
CA GLY A 206 3.04 24.72 8.71
C GLY A 206 2.29 24.30 7.42
N ILE A 207 2.99 24.20 6.29
CA ILE A 207 2.40 23.89 4.98
C ILE A 207 2.62 22.41 4.67
N PRO A 208 1.57 21.59 4.43
CA PRO A 208 1.74 20.22 4.02
C PRO A 208 2.32 20.12 2.61
N ILE A 209 3.28 19.22 2.44
CA ILE A 209 3.94 18.98 1.16
C ILE A 209 3.76 17.52 0.77
N PHE A 210 3.20 17.28 -0.42
CA PHE A 210 3.15 15.97 -1.05
C PHE A 210 4.31 15.81 -2.00
N ILE A 211 5.05 14.72 -1.85
CA ILE A 211 6.15 14.36 -2.75
C ILE A 211 5.74 13.12 -3.53
N VAL A 212 5.80 13.18 -4.86
CA VAL A 212 5.63 12.03 -5.73
C VAL A 212 6.96 11.35 -5.92
N GLY A 213 6.99 10.03 -5.69
CA GLY A 213 8.14 9.16 -5.92
C GLY A 213 7.83 8.04 -6.91
N HIS A 214 8.79 7.71 -7.78
CA HIS A 214 8.71 6.57 -8.69
C HIS A 214 9.54 5.41 -8.16
N VAL A 215 9.00 4.19 -8.24
CA VAL A 215 9.69 2.94 -7.89
C VAL A 215 10.10 2.25 -9.17
N ASN A 216 11.37 1.92 -9.31
CA ASN A 216 11.81 1.04 -10.37
C ASN A 216 11.80 -0.42 -9.90
N LYS A 217 11.41 -1.33 -10.80
CA LYS A 217 11.44 -2.79 -10.58
C LYS A 217 12.84 -3.32 -10.26
N ASP A 218 13.89 -2.59 -10.67
CA ASP A 218 15.29 -3.01 -10.58
C ASP A 218 16.09 -2.36 -9.44
N GLY A 219 15.47 -1.59 -8.55
CA GLY A 219 16.14 -1.04 -7.35
C GLY A 219 17.24 0.01 -7.61
N ALA A 220 17.48 0.43 -8.86
CA ALA A 220 18.66 1.23 -9.25
C ALA A 220 18.49 2.75 -9.12
N ILE A 221 17.29 3.27 -8.89
CA ILE A 221 17.04 4.70 -8.63
C ILE A 221 16.60 4.84 -7.18
N ALA A 222 16.97 5.94 -6.52
CA ALA A 222 16.63 6.24 -5.13
C ALA A 222 15.17 5.91 -4.84
N GLY A 223 14.95 4.69 -4.36
CA GLY A 223 13.63 4.17 -4.08
C GLY A 223 13.02 4.78 -2.83
N PRO A 224 11.71 4.58 -2.58
CA PRO A 224 11.01 5.10 -1.42
C PRO A 224 11.67 4.77 -0.09
N LYS A 225 12.37 3.65 0.04
CA LYS A 225 13.06 3.21 1.27
C LYS A 225 14.01 4.26 1.85
N VAL A 226 14.72 5.02 1.01
CA VAL A 226 15.64 6.06 1.50
C VAL A 226 14.88 7.22 2.12
N LEU A 227 13.67 7.52 1.62
CA LEU A 227 12.83 8.62 2.07
C LEU A 227 11.93 8.26 3.25
N GLU A 228 11.65 6.97 3.47
CA GLU A 228 10.75 6.49 4.53
C GLU A 228 11.13 7.00 5.92
N HIS A 229 12.42 7.18 6.19
CA HIS A 229 12.87 7.67 7.49
C HIS A 229 12.70 9.20 7.64
N ILE A 230 12.68 9.94 6.54
CA ILE A 230 12.62 11.40 6.52
C ILE A 230 11.17 11.89 6.58
N VAL A 231 10.29 11.32 5.75
CA VAL A 231 8.90 11.77 5.62
C VAL A 231 8.04 11.31 6.81
N ASP A 232 6.93 12.00 7.05
CA ASP A 232 5.99 11.67 8.13
C ASP A 232 5.03 10.55 7.73
N THR A 233 4.60 10.54 6.46
CA THR A 233 3.67 9.54 5.92
C THR A 233 4.20 9.00 4.59
N VAL A 234 4.10 7.68 4.39
CA VAL A 234 4.40 7.00 3.13
C VAL A 234 3.15 6.29 2.66
N LEU A 235 2.66 6.69 1.51
CA LEU A 235 1.54 6.08 0.81
C LEU A 235 2.08 5.35 -0.42
N TYR A 236 1.65 4.10 -0.59
CA TYR A 236 2.06 3.29 -1.72
C TYR A 236 0.85 2.93 -2.58
N PHE A 237 0.90 3.29 -3.88
CA PHE A 237 -0.10 2.89 -4.85
C PHE A 237 0.28 1.55 -5.46
N GLU A 238 -0.58 0.57 -5.30
CA GLU A 238 -0.46 -0.80 -5.81
C GLU A 238 -1.54 -1.07 -6.86
N GLY A 239 -1.25 -1.96 -7.80
CA GLY A 239 -2.21 -2.44 -8.78
C GLY A 239 -1.54 -2.93 -10.04
N GLU A 240 -2.12 -3.95 -10.65
CA GLU A 240 -1.66 -4.46 -11.93
C GLU A 240 -2.32 -3.67 -13.07
N ARG A 241 -1.58 -3.47 -14.17
CA ARG A 241 -2.07 -2.70 -15.33
C ARG A 241 -3.32 -3.29 -16.00
N ASN A 242 -3.51 -4.59 -15.84
CA ASN A 242 -4.62 -5.33 -16.43
C ASN A 242 -5.93 -5.26 -15.63
N TYR A 243 -5.88 -4.75 -14.39
CA TYR A 243 -7.05 -4.55 -13.57
C TYR A 243 -7.42 -3.07 -13.51
N SER A 244 -8.72 -2.76 -13.46
CA SER A 244 -9.20 -1.38 -13.30
C SER A 244 -8.95 -0.83 -11.90
N TYR A 245 -8.68 -1.71 -10.92
CA TYR A 245 -8.58 -1.34 -9.51
C TYR A 245 -7.17 -0.96 -9.11
N ARG A 246 -7.11 -0.03 -8.14
CA ARG A 246 -5.88 0.45 -7.53
C ARG A 246 -6.07 0.47 -6.02
N ILE A 247 -5.07 -0.01 -5.29
CA ILE A 247 -5.05 -0.01 -3.84
C ILE A 247 -4.02 1.02 -3.37
N LEU A 248 -4.45 1.93 -2.52
CA LEU A 248 -3.58 2.86 -1.82
C LEU A 248 -3.33 2.31 -0.41
N ARG A 249 -2.08 2.08 -0.06
CA ARG A 249 -1.69 1.51 1.23
C ARG A 249 -0.85 2.51 2.03
N GLY A 250 -1.16 2.67 3.32
CA GLY A 250 -0.29 3.37 4.26
C GLY A 250 0.84 2.46 4.73
N VAL A 251 2.08 2.73 4.28
CA VAL A 251 3.28 1.98 4.70
C VAL A 251 3.88 2.56 5.97
N LYS A 252 3.82 3.88 6.11
CA LYS A 252 4.23 4.62 7.29
C LYS A 252 3.25 5.76 7.52
N ASN A 253 2.82 5.95 8.76
CA ASN A 253 1.98 7.09 9.12
C ASN A 253 2.23 7.48 10.58
N ARG A 254 2.80 8.68 10.81
CA ARG A 254 3.02 9.21 12.17
C ARG A 254 1.74 9.76 12.81
N PHE A 255 0.70 9.98 12.00
CA PHE A 255 -0.54 10.63 12.39
C PHE A 255 -1.74 9.67 12.45
N GLY A 256 -1.53 8.41 12.10
CA GLY A 256 -2.60 7.41 12.06
C GLY A 256 -2.10 5.98 11.92
N SER A 257 -3.02 5.07 11.68
CA SER A 257 -2.71 3.65 11.45
C SER A 257 -1.98 3.44 10.13
N THR A 258 -1.00 2.53 10.12
CA THR A 258 -0.30 2.10 8.90
C THR A 258 -0.99 0.91 8.23
N ASN A 259 -2.09 0.43 8.81
CA ASN A 259 -2.77 -0.77 8.32
C ASN A 259 -4.00 -0.43 7.45
N GLU A 260 -4.26 0.85 7.17
CA GLU A 260 -5.43 1.24 6.37
C GLU A 260 -5.13 1.16 4.89
N ILE A 261 -6.16 0.76 4.11
CA ILE A 261 -6.13 0.80 2.66
C ILE A 261 -7.29 1.63 2.11
N GLY A 262 -7.03 2.28 0.97
CA GLY A 262 -8.04 2.90 0.12
C GLY A 262 -8.14 2.14 -1.19
N VAL A 263 -9.34 1.90 -1.67
CA VAL A 263 -9.59 1.18 -2.92
C VAL A 263 -10.21 2.11 -3.94
N PHE A 264 -9.62 2.14 -5.13
CA PHE A 264 -10.03 3.02 -6.23
C PHE A 264 -10.23 2.22 -7.51
N GLU A 265 -11.11 2.70 -8.35
CA GLU A 265 -11.29 2.22 -9.72
C GLU A 265 -10.76 3.27 -10.71
N MET A 266 -9.91 2.84 -11.65
CA MET A 266 -9.41 3.70 -12.72
C MET A 266 -10.45 3.78 -13.83
N THR A 267 -10.98 4.96 -14.07
CA THR A 267 -11.96 5.25 -15.13
C THR A 267 -11.39 6.23 -16.16
N ALA A 268 -12.12 6.48 -17.22
CA ALA A 268 -11.75 7.52 -18.20
C ALA A 268 -11.71 8.94 -17.58
N GLU A 269 -12.50 9.18 -16.54
CA GLU A 269 -12.64 10.44 -15.83
C GLU A 269 -11.67 10.58 -14.64
N GLY A 270 -10.84 9.57 -14.38
CA GLY A 270 -9.88 9.53 -13.26
C GLY A 270 -10.09 8.36 -12.30
N LEU A 271 -9.65 8.52 -11.07
CA LEU A 271 -9.80 7.55 -10.00
C LEU A 271 -11.11 7.80 -9.25
N LYS A 272 -11.95 6.76 -9.16
CA LYS A 272 -13.19 6.76 -8.37
C LYS A 272 -13.02 5.89 -7.15
N GLU A 273 -13.57 6.31 -6.04
CA GLU A 273 -13.57 5.56 -4.79
C GLU A 273 -14.44 4.32 -4.89
N VAL A 274 -13.95 3.21 -4.37
CA VAL A 274 -14.73 1.98 -4.23
C VAL A 274 -15.22 1.86 -2.79
N LEU A 275 -16.44 2.32 -2.55
CA LEU A 275 -17.03 2.32 -1.21
C LEU A 275 -17.21 0.90 -0.63
N ASN A 276 -17.39 -0.08 -1.49
CA ASN A 276 -17.56 -1.48 -1.10
C ASN A 276 -16.64 -2.42 -1.91
N PRO A 277 -15.36 -2.54 -1.54
CA PRO A 277 -14.41 -3.44 -2.21
C PRO A 277 -14.86 -4.90 -2.21
N SER A 278 -15.46 -5.37 -1.12
CA SER A 278 -15.93 -6.75 -1.02
C SER A 278 -16.97 -7.09 -2.09
N LEU A 279 -17.97 -6.23 -2.30
CA LEU A 279 -18.98 -6.43 -3.36
C LEU A 279 -18.35 -6.55 -4.74
N MET A 280 -17.36 -5.71 -4.99
CA MET A 280 -16.63 -5.70 -6.23
C MET A 280 -15.84 -7.00 -6.46
N MET A 281 -15.11 -7.45 -5.43
CA MET A 281 -14.25 -8.64 -5.49
C MET A 281 -15.03 -9.96 -5.63
N ILE A 282 -16.30 -9.97 -5.22
CA ILE A 282 -17.18 -11.13 -5.35
C ILE A 282 -18.21 -11.02 -6.48
N SER A 283 -18.23 -9.87 -7.19
CA SER A 283 -19.16 -9.63 -8.31
C SER A 283 -18.82 -10.57 -9.49
N GLY A 284 -19.86 -11.15 -10.12
CA GLY A 284 -19.67 -12.07 -11.25
C GLY A 284 -19.22 -13.48 -10.85
N ARG A 285 -19.19 -13.81 -9.56
CA ARG A 285 -18.87 -15.15 -9.08
C ARG A 285 -19.79 -16.20 -9.71
N PRO A 286 -19.22 -17.31 -10.25
CA PRO A 286 -20.03 -18.40 -10.75
C PRO A 286 -20.77 -19.05 -9.59
N LYS A 287 -22.04 -19.37 -9.79
CA LYS A 287 -22.87 -20.04 -8.78
C LYS A 287 -22.84 -21.56 -8.97
N ASN A 288 -22.94 -22.28 -7.85
CA ASN A 288 -23.00 -23.73 -7.81
C ASN A 288 -21.87 -24.41 -8.63
N THR A 289 -20.66 -23.85 -8.52
CA THR A 289 -19.48 -24.31 -9.27
C THR A 289 -18.44 -24.85 -8.29
N SER A 290 -17.91 -26.05 -8.58
CA SER A 290 -16.81 -26.62 -7.80
C SER A 290 -15.55 -25.81 -7.95
N GLY A 291 -14.72 -25.81 -6.91
CA GLY A 291 -13.43 -25.09 -6.90
C GLY A 291 -13.51 -23.63 -6.48
N THR A 292 -14.66 -23.11 -6.09
CA THR A 292 -14.79 -21.72 -5.64
C THR A 292 -15.14 -21.65 -4.16
N CYS A 293 -14.53 -20.71 -3.43
CA CYS A 293 -14.87 -20.39 -2.06
C CYS A 293 -14.57 -18.92 -1.77
N VAL A 294 -15.31 -18.30 -0.85
CA VAL A 294 -15.11 -16.90 -0.48
C VAL A 294 -14.33 -16.80 0.82
N ALA A 295 -13.20 -16.09 0.78
CA ALA A 295 -12.40 -15.72 1.93
C ALA A 295 -12.90 -14.42 2.53
N CYS A 296 -12.69 -14.23 3.84
CA CYS A 296 -12.74 -12.94 4.48
C CYS A 296 -11.39 -12.66 5.12
N VAL A 297 -10.65 -11.70 4.57
CA VAL A 297 -9.32 -11.27 5.05
C VAL A 297 -9.39 -9.87 5.63
N MET A 298 -8.49 -9.55 6.55
CA MET A 298 -8.35 -8.20 7.07
C MET A 298 -7.27 -7.46 6.28
N GLU A 299 -7.68 -6.38 5.65
CA GLU A 299 -6.77 -5.39 5.11
C GLU A 299 -6.82 -4.16 6.01
N GLY A 300 -5.82 -4.09 6.90
CA GLY A 300 -5.84 -3.12 7.97
C GLY A 300 -6.93 -3.38 9.01
N THR A 301 -7.81 -2.42 9.19
CA THR A 301 -8.99 -2.56 10.05
C THR A 301 -10.23 -3.03 9.29
N ARG A 302 -10.14 -3.15 7.96
CA ARG A 302 -11.28 -3.44 7.08
C ARG A 302 -11.34 -4.91 6.70
N PRO A 303 -12.43 -5.62 7.01
CA PRO A 303 -12.67 -6.95 6.43
C PRO A 303 -13.00 -6.82 4.95
N ILE A 304 -12.34 -7.62 4.10
CA ILE A 304 -12.58 -7.69 2.66
C ILE A 304 -12.90 -9.13 2.28
N LEU A 305 -13.99 -9.32 1.54
CA LEU A 305 -14.32 -10.60 0.95
C LEU A 305 -13.64 -10.73 -0.41
N ALA A 306 -13.04 -11.89 -0.66
CA ALA A 306 -12.38 -12.19 -1.93
C ALA A 306 -12.73 -13.60 -2.39
N GLU A 307 -13.01 -13.74 -3.68
CA GLU A 307 -13.22 -15.06 -4.29
C GLU A 307 -11.88 -15.75 -4.50
N VAL A 308 -11.77 -16.98 -4.00
CA VAL A 308 -10.66 -17.89 -4.23
C VAL A 308 -11.12 -19.02 -5.14
N GLN A 309 -10.42 -19.20 -6.25
CA GLN A 309 -10.64 -20.28 -7.19
C GLN A 309 -9.51 -21.30 -7.09
N GLY A 310 -9.83 -22.55 -6.88
CA GLY A 310 -8.93 -23.69 -6.92
C GLY A 310 -9.30 -24.61 -8.08
N LEU A 311 -8.32 -24.99 -8.90
CA LEU A 311 -8.49 -25.97 -9.95
C LEU A 311 -7.54 -27.13 -9.72
N VAL A 312 -8.08 -28.33 -9.68
CA VAL A 312 -7.33 -29.59 -9.52
C VAL A 312 -7.67 -30.52 -10.66
N CYS A 313 -6.67 -30.98 -11.38
CA CYS A 313 -6.86 -31.93 -12.49
C CYS A 313 -5.73 -32.96 -12.53
N ALA A 314 -5.98 -34.10 -13.18
CA ALA A 314 -4.95 -35.12 -13.32
C ALA A 314 -3.74 -34.59 -14.11
N THR A 315 -2.52 -34.85 -13.61
CA THR A 315 -1.33 -34.46 -14.35
C THR A 315 -1.12 -35.29 -15.59
N GLY A 316 -0.85 -34.62 -16.71
CA GLY A 316 -0.56 -35.30 -17.98
C GLY A 316 0.91 -35.76 -18.15
N PHE A 317 1.84 -35.26 -17.32
CA PHE A 317 3.28 -35.43 -17.53
C PHE A 317 4.04 -35.60 -16.20
N GLY A 318 4.01 -36.78 -15.61
CA GLY A 318 4.94 -37.22 -14.57
C GLY A 318 5.16 -36.33 -13.33
N THR A 319 5.38 -35.04 -13.46
CA THR A 319 5.59 -34.10 -12.34
C THR A 319 4.42 -33.13 -12.22
N PRO A 320 3.68 -33.16 -11.10
CA PRO A 320 2.55 -32.24 -10.86
C PRO A 320 2.93 -30.77 -10.90
N ARG A 321 2.14 -29.96 -11.59
CA ARG A 321 2.30 -28.51 -11.64
C ARG A 321 1.59 -27.85 -10.47
N ARG A 322 2.23 -26.87 -9.89
CA ARG A 322 1.70 -26.04 -8.81
C ARG A 322 1.79 -24.58 -9.23
N MET A 323 0.68 -23.85 -9.27
CA MET A 323 0.68 -22.44 -9.62
C MET A 323 -0.27 -21.70 -8.68
N SER A 324 0.13 -20.52 -8.28
CA SER A 324 -0.67 -19.67 -7.41
C SER A 324 -0.58 -18.22 -7.87
N THR A 325 -1.72 -17.55 -7.97
CA THR A 325 -1.85 -16.11 -8.24
C THR A 325 -2.67 -15.49 -7.11
N GLY A 326 -2.12 -14.44 -6.47
CA GLY A 326 -2.77 -13.78 -5.35
C GLY A 326 -2.68 -14.53 -4.01
N PHE A 327 -2.01 -15.68 -3.95
CA PHE A 327 -1.73 -16.42 -2.72
C PHE A 327 -0.30 -16.99 -2.77
N ASP A 328 0.38 -17.07 -1.63
CA ASP A 328 1.79 -17.52 -1.59
C ASP A 328 1.94 -18.98 -2.04
N TYR A 329 2.88 -19.22 -2.94
CA TYR A 329 3.15 -20.54 -3.51
C TYR A 329 3.62 -21.56 -2.46
N ASN A 330 4.50 -21.16 -1.52
CA ASN A 330 5.02 -22.06 -0.50
C ASN A 330 3.91 -22.45 0.47
N ARG A 331 3.04 -21.48 0.80
CA ARG A 331 1.87 -21.71 1.65
C ARG A 331 0.86 -22.65 0.99
N MET A 332 0.56 -22.47 -0.31
CA MET A 332 -0.24 -23.42 -1.07
C MET A 332 0.35 -24.82 -1.05
N SER A 333 1.66 -24.96 -1.23
CA SER A 333 2.35 -26.25 -1.21
C SER A 333 2.28 -26.93 0.17
N MET A 334 2.38 -26.16 1.25
CA MET A 334 2.17 -26.66 2.62
C MET A 334 0.72 -27.14 2.84
N LEU A 335 -0.27 -26.37 2.37
CA LEU A 335 -1.68 -26.76 2.47
C LEU A 335 -1.95 -28.06 1.74
N LEU A 336 -1.45 -28.26 0.53
CA LEU A 336 -1.59 -29.51 -0.21
C LEU A 336 -1.00 -30.71 0.57
N ALA A 337 0.16 -30.56 1.19
CA ALA A 337 0.76 -31.60 2.02
C ALA A 337 -0.08 -31.91 3.28
N VAL A 338 -0.68 -30.90 3.91
CA VAL A 338 -1.59 -31.09 5.05
C VAL A 338 -2.88 -31.79 4.61
N LEU A 339 -3.48 -31.37 3.50
CA LEU A 339 -4.67 -31.99 2.92
C LEU A 339 -4.43 -33.47 2.62
N GLU A 340 -3.28 -33.80 2.07
CA GLU A 340 -2.91 -35.17 1.77
C GLU A 340 -2.68 -36.00 3.04
N LYS A 341 -1.81 -35.53 3.94
CA LYS A 341 -1.37 -36.30 5.11
C LYS A 341 -2.41 -36.36 6.23
N ARG A 342 -3.20 -35.29 6.43
CA ARG A 342 -4.12 -35.15 7.57
C ARG A 342 -5.59 -35.35 7.19
N ALA A 343 -6.00 -34.90 6.02
CA ALA A 343 -7.38 -35.05 5.56
C ALA A 343 -7.61 -36.25 4.67
N GLY A 344 -6.57 -36.85 4.09
CA GLY A 344 -6.68 -38.05 3.24
C GLY A 344 -7.08 -37.78 1.78
N TYR A 345 -6.83 -36.53 1.32
CA TYR A 345 -7.04 -36.12 -0.06
C TYR A 345 -5.73 -36.24 -0.84
N PHE A 346 -5.71 -37.02 -1.92
CA PHE A 346 -4.49 -37.32 -2.68
C PHE A 346 -4.27 -36.32 -3.80
N PHE A 347 -3.13 -35.59 -3.74
CA PHE A 347 -2.71 -34.59 -4.73
C PHE A 347 -1.41 -34.99 -5.47
N ASN A 348 -0.86 -36.20 -5.20
CA ASN A 348 0.45 -36.62 -5.73
C ASN A 348 0.51 -36.63 -7.26
N ASN A 349 -0.60 -36.99 -7.92
CA ASN A 349 -0.71 -37.09 -9.38
C ASN A 349 -1.64 -36.00 -9.95
N MET A 350 -1.81 -34.91 -9.22
CA MET A 350 -2.77 -33.87 -9.60
C MET A 350 -2.04 -32.54 -9.76
N ASP A 351 -2.28 -31.86 -10.85
CA ASP A 351 -1.95 -30.45 -11.01
C ASP A 351 -2.90 -29.64 -10.14
N ALA A 352 -2.37 -28.59 -9.50
CA ALA A 352 -3.17 -27.72 -8.64
C ALA A 352 -2.87 -26.25 -8.94
N TYR A 353 -3.93 -25.49 -9.12
CA TYR A 353 -3.90 -24.07 -9.43
C TYR A 353 -4.75 -23.33 -8.41
N VAL A 354 -4.26 -22.19 -7.93
CA VAL A 354 -5.01 -21.25 -7.07
C VAL A 354 -4.99 -19.88 -7.72
N ASN A 355 -6.14 -19.25 -7.79
CA ASN A 355 -6.28 -17.91 -8.29
C ASN A 355 -7.19 -17.10 -7.38
N VAL A 356 -6.74 -15.92 -6.95
CA VAL A 356 -7.54 -14.94 -6.22
C VAL A 356 -8.07 -13.93 -7.21
N ILE A 357 -9.39 -13.81 -7.28
CA ILE A 357 -10.05 -12.91 -8.22
C ILE A 357 -9.87 -11.45 -7.78
N GLY A 358 -9.75 -10.54 -8.76
CA GLY A 358 -9.63 -9.10 -8.52
C GLY A 358 -8.22 -8.60 -8.22
N GLY A 359 -7.19 -9.47 -8.29
CA GLY A 359 -5.79 -9.06 -8.11
C GLY A 359 -5.39 -8.75 -6.66
N LEU A 360 -6.24 -9.11 -5.69
CA LEU A 360 -5.90 -9.01 -4.27
C LEU A 360 -4.87 -10.07 -3.90
N LYS A 361 -3.91 -9.71 -3.03
CA LYS A 361 -2.98 -10.67 -2.44
C LYS A 361 -3.48 -11.07 -1.07
N LEU A 362 -3.68 -12.38 -0.88
CA LEU A 362 -4.09 -12.95 0.40
C LEU A 362 -2.83 -13.34 1.20
N ASP A 363 -2.22 -12.37 1.88
CA ASP A 363 -1.02 -12.61 2.69
C ASP A 363 -1.38 -13.07 4.12
N GLU A 364 -2.65 -12.91 4.51
CA GLU A 364 -3.14 -13.26 5.84
C GLU A 364 -3.39 -14.77 5.98
N PRO A 365 -2.90 -15.41 7.08
CA PRO A 365 -3.14 -16.83 7.34
C PRO A 365 -4.62 -17.23 7.42
N ALA A 366 -5.52 -16.30 7.70
CA ALA A 366 -6.95 -16.55 7.74
C ALA A 366 -7.52 -17.09 6.41
N ALA A 367 -6.86 -16.85 5.28
CA ALA A 367 -7.27 -17.36 3.97
C ALA A 367 -6.99 -18.85 3.75
N ASP A 368 -6.18 -19.51 4.60
CA ASP A 368 -5.78 -20.90 4.40
C ASP A 368 -6.95 -21.85 4.29
N LEU A 369 -7.91 -21.72 5.21
CA LEU A 369 -9.08 -22.60 5.22
C LEU A 369 -9.87 -22.46 3.93
N THR A 370 -10.06 -21.23 3.44
CA THR A 370 -10.75 -20.99 2.18
C THR A 370 -10.04 -21.62 0.99
N VAL A 371 -8.71 -21.46 0.90
CA VAL A 371 -7.90 -22.05 -0.16
C VAL A 371 -7.98 -23.58 -0.11
N ALA A 372 -7.88 -24.15 1.09
CA ALA A 372 -8.00 -25.59 1.29
C ALA A 372 -9.39 -26.11 0.85
N LEU A 373 -10.47 -25.39 1.20
CA LEU A 373 -11.83 -25.74 0.79
C LEU A 373 -12.02 -25.64 -0.73
N ALA A 374 -11.51 -24.59 -1.38
CA ALA A 374 -11.57 -24.44 -2.83
C ALA A 374 -10.83 -25.57 -3.56
N LEU A 375 -9.63 -25.96 -3.11
CA LEU A 375 -8.86 -27.05 -3.68
C LEU A 375 -9.58 -28.41 -3.55
N VAL A 376 -10.16 -28.70 -2.38
CA VAL A 376 -10.87 -29.98 -2.18
C VAL A 376 -12.23 -29.98 -2.87
N SER A 377 -12.92 -28.86 -2.90
CA SER A 377 -14.14 -28.69 -3.72
C SER A 377 -13.88 -29.06 -5.18
N SER A 378 -12.80 -28.54 -5.77
CA SER A 378 -12.38 -28.90 -7.13
C SER A 378 -11.98 -30.36 -7.25
N LEU A 379 -11.21 -30.92 -6.30
CA LEU A 379 -10.80 -32.34 -6.32
C LEU A 379 -11.99 -33.30 -6.27
N LYS A 380 -13.04 -32.94 -5.54
CA LYS A 380 -14.25 -33.75 -5.35
C LYS A 380 -15.36 -33.44 -6.35
N ASP A 381 -15.17 -32.42 -7.16
CA ASP A 381 -16.18 -31.87 -8.06
C ASP A 381 -17.51 -31.55 -7.34
N LYS A 382 -17.42 -31.00 -6.16
CA LYS A 382 -18.57 -30.56 -5.34
C LYS A 382 -18.47 -29.07 -5.03
N ALA A 383 -19.51 -28.32 -5.37
CA ALA A 383 -19.59 -26.91 -5.08
C ALA A 383 -19.62 -26.66 -3.57
N VAL A 384 -18.95 -25.59 -3.12
CA VAL A 384 -19.19 -24.97 -1.83
C VAL A 384 -20.48 -24.14 -1.97
N ASP A 385 -21.36 -24.22 -0.96
CA ASP A 385 -22.60 -23.40 -0.96
C ASP A 385 -22.29 -21.91 -1.20
N ASP A 386 -23.04 -21.30 -2.11
CA ASP A 386 -22.80 -19.92 -2.56
C ASP A 386 -22.92 -18.89 -1.44
N ASN A 387 -23.70 -19.16 -0.40
CA ASN A 387 -23.92 -18.29 0.76
C ASN A 387 -22.96 -18.58 1.92
N THR A 388 -21.94 -19.40 1.66
CA THR A 388 -20.94 -19.81 2.67
C THR A 388 -19.63 -19.05 2.50
N ILE A 389 -19.08 -18.55 3.60
CA ILE A 389 -17.69 -18.10 3.68
C ILE A 389 -16.91 -18.99 4.65
N ALA A 390 -15.61 -19.03 4.46
CA ALA A 390 -14.73 -19.72 5.39
C ALA A 390 -13.48 -18.89 5.66
N PHE A 391 -12.99 -18.93 6.88
CA PHE A 391 -11.69 -18.35 7.24
C PHE A 391 -11.09 -19.04 8.46
N GLY A 392 -9.76 -19.16 8.49
CA GLY A 392 -9.03 -19.80 9.57
C GLY A 392 -7.61 -20.15 9.13
N GLU A 393 -6.66 -20.09 10.04
CA GLU A 393 -5.29 -20.52 9.79
C GLU A 393 -5.22 -22.05 9.89
N VAL A 394 -4.55 -22.70 8.95
CA VAL A 394 -4.36 -24.15 8.92
C VAL A 394 -2.96 -24.52 9.40
N GLY A 395 -2.87 -25.22 10.54
CA GLY A 395 -1.60 -25.73 11.03
C GLY A 395 -1.17 -27.06 10.38
N LEU A 396 0.12 -27.40 10.49
CA LEU A 396 0.69 -28.62 9.88
C LEU A 396 0.14 -29.94 10.44
N ALA A 397 -0.47 -29.92 11.63
CA ALA A 397 -1.18 -31.07 12.18
C ALA A 397 -2.61 -31.19 11.66
N GLY A 398 -3.09 -30.25 10.84
CA GLY A 398 -4.44 -30.19 10.31
C GLY A 398 -5.45 -29.49 11.23
N GLU A 399 -4.98 -28.85 12.29
CA GLU A 399 -5.77 -28.04 13.19
C GLU A 399 -6.13 -26.68 12.56
N ILE A 400 -7.30 -26.15 12.91
CA ILE A 400 -7.74 -24.82 12.52
C ILE A 400 -7.52 -23.87 13.73
N ARG A 401 -6.64 -22.90 13.53
CA ARG A 401 -6.24 -21.92 14.53
C ARG A 401 -7.09 -20.66 14.48
N ALA A 402 -7.21 -20.04 15.65
CA ALA A 402 -7.92 -18.77 15.80
C ALA A 402 -7.28 -17.65 14.94
N VAL A 403 -8.14 -16.78 14.45
CA VAL A 403 -7.76 -15.58 13.69
C VAL A 403 -8.23 -14.32 14.41
N ASN A 404 -7.58 -13.20 14.11
CA ASN A 404 -7.97 -11.90 14.66
C ASN A 404 -9.27 -11.38 14.03
N ASN A 405 -9.98 -10.50 14.76
CA ASN A 405 -11.15 -9.77 14.26
C ASN A 405 -12.29 -10.66 13.71
N CYS A 406 -12.46 -11.86 14.28
CA CYS A 406 -13.43 -12.85 13.79
C CYS A 406 -14.85 -12.29 13.71
N GLU A 407 -15.31 -11.53 14.71
CA GLU A 407 -16.65 -10.94 14.73
C GLU A 407 -16.86 -9.90 13.61
N GLN A 408 -15.82 -9.10 13.32
CA GLN A 408 -15.88 -8.13 12.21
C GLN A 408 -15.99 -8.84 10.85
N ARG A 409 -15.30 -9.97 10.66
CA ARG A 409 -15.38 -10.79 9.43
C ARG A 409 -16.78 -11.36 9.24
N VAL A 410 -17.39 -11.90 10.30
CA VAL A 410 -18.74 -12.44 10.24
C VAL A 410 -19.77 -11.33 9.99
N ASN A 411 -19.61 -10.16 10.62
CA ASN A 411 -20.46 -9.00 10.35
C ASN A 411 -20.40 -8.54 8.88
N GLU A 412 -19.21 -8.49 8.30
CA GLU A 412 -19.04 -8.12 6.88
C GLU A 412 -19.69 -9.15 5.96
N ALA A 413 -19.48 -10.43 6.23
CA ALA A 413 -20.13 -11.51 5.49
C ALA A 413 -21.66 -11.39 5.52
N LYS A 414 -22.22 -11.22 6.71
CA LYS A 414 -23.65 -11.00 6.88
C LYS A 414 -24.17 -9.76 6.14
N ARG A 415 -23.44 -8.64 6.23
CA ARG A 415 -23.78 -7.40 5.53
C ARG A 415 -23.90 -7.59 4.02
N LEU A 416 -23.13 -8.53 3.48
CA LEU A 416 -23.09 -8.86 2.04
C LEU A 416 -23.99 -10.04 1.66
N GLY A 417 -24.83 -10.53 2.59
CA GLY A 417 -25.84 -11.54 2.32
C GLY A 417 -25.36 -12.97 2.47
N PHE A 418 -24.18 -13.22 3.03
CA PHE A 418 -23.75 -14.57 3.37
C PHE A 418 -24.50 -15.05 4.64
N GLU A 419 -24.98 -16.27 4.59
CA GLU A 419 -25.82 -16.86 5.63
C GLU A 419 -25.01 -17.79 6.54
N ARG A 420 -23.95 -18.40 6.00
CA ARG A 420 -23.14 -19.41 6.69
C ARG A 420 -21.67 -19.00 6.78
N CYS A 421 -21.07 -19.19 7.97
CA CYS A 421 -19.68 -18.89 8.25
C CYS A 421 -18.97 -20.08 8.90
N ILE A 422 -17.98 -20.66 8.21
CA ILE A 422 -17.10 -21.70 8.76
C ILE A 422 -15.90 -21.00 9.42
N ILE A 423 -15.78 -21.15 10.74
CA ILE A 423 -14.80 -20.39 11.55
C ILE A 423 -14.00 -21.30 12.48
N PRO A 424 -12.84 -20.86 12.99
CA PRO A 424 -12.10 -21.58 13.99
C PRO A 424 -12.92 -21.75 15.29
N PHE A 425 -12.92 -22.96 15.86
CA PHE A 425 -13.65 -23.26 17.11
C PHE A 425 -13.29 -22.32 18.25
N HIS A 426 -12.02 -21.93 18.37
CA HIS A 426 -11.56 -21.04 19.44
C HIS A 426 -12.12 -19.62 19.32
N ASN A 427 -12.45 -19.16 18.11
CA ASN A 427 -13.08 -17.86 17.89
C ASN A 427 -14.57 -17.85 18.22
N TYR A 428 -15.25 -19.00 18.24
CA TYR A 428 -16.70 -19.06 18.46
C TYR A 428 -17.14 -18.41 19.78
N LYS A 429 -16.30 -18.54 20.83
CA LYS A 429 -16.61 -17.96 22.15
C LYS A 429 -16.61 -16.43 22.16
N SER A 430 -15.81 -15.80 21.30
CA SER A 430 -15.66 -14.33 21.22
C SER A 430 -16.75 -13.64 20.39
N ILE A 431 -17.62 -14.41 19.72
CA ILE A 431 -18.72 -13.87 18.91
C ILE A 431 -19.92 -13.59 19.79
N SER A 432 -20.56 -12.43 19.58
CA SER A 432 -21.75 -12.00 20.30
C SER A 432 -22.94 -12.95 20.06
N ASN A 433 -23.80 -13.08 21.09
CA ASN A 433 -24.99 -13.93 20.98
C ASN A 433 -25.98 -13.45 19.90
N GLN A 434 -26.03 -12.13 19.68
CA GLN A 434 -26.86 -11.54 18.62
C GLN A 434 -26.43 -12.02 17.23
N LEU A 435 -25.13 -12.10 16.98
CA LEU A 435 -24.59 -12.54 15.70
C LEU A 435 -24.80 -14.05 15.51
N LYS A 436 -24.59 -14.85 16.56
CA LYS A 436 -24.90 -16.30 16.57
C LYS A 436 -26.37 -16.63 16.29
N ALA A 437 -27.29 -15.78 16.72
CA ALA A 437 -28.71 -15.97 16.46
C ALA A 437 -29.15 -15.59 15.06
N SER A 438 -28.34 -14.84 14.32
CA SER A 438 -28.70 -14.26 13.02
C SER A 438 -27.85 -14.74 11.85
N THR A 439 -26.88 -15.60 12.10
CA THR A 439 -25.97 -16.16 11.09
C THR A 439 -25.65 -17.61 11.48
N ASP A 440 -25.67 -18.52 10.54
CA ASP A 440 -25.26 -19.90 10.77
C ASP A 440 -23.73 -19.96 10.90
N ILE A 441 -23.25 -20.12 12.12
CA ILE A 441 -21.83 -20.12 12.44
C ILE A 441 -21.40 -21.54 12.81
N ILE A 442 -20.58 -22.13 11.94
CA ILE A 442 -20.06 -23.47 12.11
C ILE A 442 -18.63 -23.42 12.66
N PRO A 443 -18.42 -23.71 13.96
CA PRO A 443 -17.09 -23.76 14.53
C PRO A 443 -16.39 -25.07 14.24
N VAL A 444 -15.18 -25.02 13.69
CA VAL A 444 -14.39 -26.20 13.31
C VAL A 444 -13.04 -26.22 14.01
N ARG A 445 -12.56 -27.42 14.41
CA ARG A 445 -11.28 -27.62 15.09
C ARG A 445 -10.18 -28.07 14.14
N ASN A 446 -10.55 -28.76 13.09
CA ASN A 446 -9.63 -29.34 12.13
C ASN A 446 -10.23 -29.35 10.73
N ILE A 447 -9.34 -29.62 9.77
CA ILE A 447 -9.69 -29.55 8.35
C ILE A 447 -10.73 -30.59 7.94
N ARG A 448 -10.82 -31.75 8.61
CA ARG A 448 -11.84 -32.76 8.32
C ARG A 448 -13.23 -32.29 8.73
N GLU A 449 -13.37 -31.68 9.93
CA GLU A 449 -14.64 -31.08 10.38
C GLU A 449 -15.11 -29.99 9.40
N ALA A 450 -14.18 -29.16 8.89
CA ALA A 450 -14.53 -28.12 7.92
C ALA A 450 -15.10 -28.70 6.60
N PHE A 451 -14.57 -29.83 6.15
CA PHE A 451 -15.10 -30.48 4.95
C PHE A 451 -16.41 -31.21 5.19
N SER A 452 -16.57 -31.87 6.35
CA SER A 452 -17.84 -32.50 6.70
C SER A 452 -18.98 -31.48 6.71
N ALA A 453 -18.72 -30.28 7.21
CA ALA A 453 -19.69 -29.19 7.24
C ALA A 453 -20.14 -28.71 5.84
N LEU A 454 -19.38 -29.00 4.78
CA LEU A 454 -19.74 -28.68 3.38
C LEU A 454 -20.53 -29.81 2.69
N VAL A 455 -20.49 -31.02 3.24
CA VAL A 455 -21.00 -32.24 2.58
C VAL A 455 -22.31 -32.75 3.23
N GLU A 456 -22.70 -32.21 4.40
CA GLU A 456 -23.89 -32.66 5.14
C GLU A 456 -25.23 -32.11 4.56
N GLU A 457 -25.27 -31.74 3.29
CA GLU A 457 -26.52 -31.50 2.56
C GLU A 457 -26.65 -32.42 1.33
#